data_06917c31a6324c5e7d5c6d27f12253b0
#
_entry.id   06917c31a6324c5e7d5c6d27f12253b0
#
_cell.length_a   1.000
_cell.length_b   1.000
_cell.length_c   1.000
_cell.angle_alpha   90.00
_cell.angle_beta   90.00
_cell.angle_gamma   90.00
#
_symmetry.space_group_name_H-M   'P 1'
#
loop_
_entity.id
_entity.type
_entity.pdbx_description
1 polymer ?
#
loop_
_entity_poly.entity_id
_entity_poly.type
_entity_poly.pdbx_seq_one_letter_code
_entity_poly.pdbx_strand_id
1 'polypeptide(L)'
;AGRILTIIFGVVAPIIPIWIGYTTESSFIFYAMNFLAGMFGAAALGAAAATTQDLVLPRMRGTATAAFFLGTTLVGLSFGPYMVGQISDLAGTVIDGKPVGDLRTGILSLIGVAPIALALLIYAYRTVPQAEATIAERAASAAA
;
A
#
# COMPACT_ATOMS: atom_id res chain seq x y z
N ALA A 1 11.54 -7.18 12.82
CA ALA A 1 11.79 -7.81 11.50
C ALA A 1 10.53 -8.50 10.91
N GLY A 2 9.74 -9.25 11.69
CA GLY A 2 8.56 -9.98 11.18
C GLY A 2 7.48 -9.08 10.56
N ARG A 3 7.16 -7.93 11.18
CA ARG A 3 6.11 -7.01 10.71
C ARG A 3 6.44 -6.40 9.35
N ILE A 4 7.68 -6.04 9.10
CA ILE A 4 8.09 -5.48 7.81
C ILE A 4 8.02 -6.54 6.72
N LEU A 5 8.36 -7.80 7.04
CA LEU A 5 8.15 -8.92 6.12
C LEU A 5 6.67 -9.10 5.77
N THR A 6 5.76 -8.94 6.75
CA THR A 6 4.32 -8.96 6.49
C THR A 6 3.88 -7.83 5.56
N ILE A 7 4.44 -6.62 5.71
CA ILE A 7 4.15 -5.49 4.82
C ILE A 7 4.67 -5.79 3.41
N ILE A 8 5.91 -6.28 3.27
CA ILE A 8 6.49 -6.65 1.97
C ILE A 8 5.64 -7.73 1.31
N PHE A 9 5.27 -8.78 2.05
CA PHE A 9 4.38 -9.82 1.55
C PHE A 9 3.03 -9.26 1.12
N GLY A 10 2.43 -8.38 1.91
CA GLY A 10 1.15 -7.75 1.60
C GLY A 10 1.18 -6.79 0.41
N VAL A 11 2.36 -6.30 -0.01
CA VAL A 11 2.53 -5.50 -1.23
C VAL A 11 2.79 -6.39 -2.45
N VAL A 12 3.54 -7.47 -2.29
CA VAL A 12 3.92 -8.38 -3.40
C VAL A 12 2.80 -9.38 -3.71
N ALA A 13 2.20 -9.98 -2.68
CA ALA A 13 1.20 -11.03 -2.85
C ALA A 13 -0.03 -10.60 -3.67
N PRO A 14 -0.55 -9.36 -3.56
CA PRO A 14 -1.70 -8.93 -4.36
C PRO A 14 -1.42 -8.80 -5.86
N ILE A 15 -0.16 -8.69 -6.29
CA ILE A 15 0.19 -8.49 -7.70
C ILE A 15 -0.35 -9.62 -8.58
N ILE A 16 -0.19 -10.87 -8.13
CA ILE A 16 -0.67 -12.04 -8.89
C ILE A 16 -2.20 -12.07 -9.00
N PRO A 17 -2.98 -11.99 -7.90
CA PRO A 17 -4.43 -11.96 -8.00
C PRO A 17 -4.96 -10.72 -8.75
N ILE A 18 -4.34 -9.55 -8.62
CA ILE A 18 -4.72 -8.37 -9.42
C ILE A 18 -4.51 -8.68 -10.91
N TRP A 19 -3.34 -9.18 -11.29
CA TRP A 19 -3.06 -9.52 -12.67
C TRP A 19 -4.09 -10.52 -13.23
N ILE A 20 -4.34 -11.63 -12.54
CA ILE A 20 -5.30 -12.65 -12.95
C ILE A 20 -6.72 -12.06 -13.01
N GLY A 21 -7.14 -11.32 -11.99
CA GLY A 21 -8.48 -10.73 -11.90
C GLY A 21 -8.77 -9.79 -13.07
N TYR A 22 -7.83 -8.90 -13.41
CA TYR A 22 -8.02 -7.92 -14.48
C TYR A 22 -7.69 -8.44 -15.88
N THR A 23 -7.13 -9.65 -16.03
CA THR A 23 -6.91 -10.29 -17.33
C THR A 23 -7.97 -11.31 -17.67
N THR A 24 -8.79 -11.75 -16.73
CA THR A 24 -9.85 -12.74 -16.95
C THR A 24 -11.14 -12.13 -17.50
N GLU A 25 -11.91 -12.90 -18.23
CA GLU A 25 -13.26 -12.53 -18.67
C GLU A 25 -14.36 -13.04 -17.72
N SER A 26 -13.99 -13.93 -16.77
CA SER A 26 -14.93 -14.50 -15.80
C SER A 26 -15.17 -13.56 -14.63
N SER A 27 -16.41 -13.11 -14.46
CA SER A 27 -16.81 -12.25 -13.33
C SER A 27 -16.54 -12.90 -11.98
N PHE A 28 -16.75 -14.22 -11.87
CA PHE A 28 -16.49 -14.93 -10.62
C PHE A 28 -15.00 -14.89 -10.22
N ILE A 29 -14.11 -15.17 -11.17
CA ILE A 29 -12.66 -15.11 -10.94
C ILE A 29 -12.23 -13.66 -10.60
N PHE A 30 -12.79 -12.67 -11.30
CA PHE A 30 -12.55 -11.27 -11.03
C PHE A 30 -12.84 -10.92 -9.57
N TYR A 31 -14.04 -11.22 -9.07
CA TYR A 31 -14.42 -10.91 -7.68
C TYR A 31 -13.60 -11.70 -6.66
N ALA A 32 -13.33 -12.98 -6.90
CA ALA A 32 -12.53 -13.82 -6.02
C ALA A 32 -11.09 -13.29 -5.89
N MET A 33 -10.47 -12.90 -7.01
CA MET A 33 -9.11 -12.38 -7.03
C MET A 33 -9.02 -10.99 -6.39
N ASN A 34 -10.03 -10.12 -6.60
CA ASN A 34 -10.09 -8.82 -5.93
C ASN A 34 -10.27 -8.95 -4.42
N PHE A 35 -11.12 -9.89 -3.97
CA PHE A 35 -11.28 -10.19 -2.55
C PHE A 35 -9.96 -10.64 -1.91
N LEU A 36 -9.25 -11.55 -2.57
CA LEU A 36 -7.96 -12.05 -2.11
C LEU A 36 -6.91 -10.94 -2.05
N ALA A 37 -6.83 -10.10 -3.08
CA ALA A 37 -5.93 -8.94 -3.12
C ALA A 37 -6.24 -7.95 -1.98
N GLY A 38 -7.53 -7.70 -1.71
CA GLY A 38 -7.99 -6.86 -0.61
C GLY A 38 -7.57 -7.38 0.77
N MET A 39 -7.63 -8.69 0.98
CA MET A 39 -7.17 -9.31 2.23
C MET A 39 -5.68 -9.07 2.47
N PHE A 40 -4.84 -9.26 1.45
CA PHE A 40 -3.40 -9.00 1.58
C PHE A 40 -3.10 -7.51 1.81
N GLY A 41 -3.81 -6.61 1.12
CA GLY A 41 -3.68 -5.17 1.33
C GLY A 41 -4.07 -4.74 2.74
N ALA A 42 -5.17 -5.26 3.28
CA ALA A 42 -5.60 -4.98 4.65
C ALA A 42 -4.59 -5.46 5.69
N ALA A 43 -4.00 -6.66 5.50
CA ALA A 43 -2.95 -7.18 6.36
C ALA A 43 -1.70 -6.30 6.35
N ALA A 44 -1.28 -5.82 5.17
CA ALA A 44 -0.15 -4.90 5.04
C ALA A 44 -0.41 -3.56 5.76
N LEU A 45 -1.61 -3.00 5.59
CA LEU A 45 -1.99 -1.74 6.23
C LEU A 45 -2.00 -1.86 7.76
N GLY A 46 -2.54 -2.95 8.30
CA GLY A 46 -2.51 -3.23 9.73
C GLY A 46 -1.09 -3.36 10.29
N ALA A 47 -0.22 -4.09 9.59
CA ALA A 47 1.19 -4.24 9.98
C ALA A 47 1.95 -2.90 9.92
N ALA A 48 1.68 -2.05 8.92
CA ALA A 48 2.27 -0.73 8.80
C ALA A 48 1.84 0.21 9.94
N ALA A 49 0.53 0.24 10.26
CA ALA A 49 0.00 1.00 11.38
C ALA A 49 0.62 0.56 12.72
N ALA A 50 0.74 -0.75 12.95
CA ALA A 50 1.38 -1.28 14.15
C ALA A 50 2.87 -0.90 14.24
N THR A 51 3.60 -0.96 13.13
CA THR A 51 5.01 -0.53 13.08
C THR A 51 5.16 0.96 13.43
N THR A 52 4.25 1.81 12.93
CA THR A 52 4.23 3.24 13.25
C THR A 52 4.05 3.49 14.75
N GLN A 53 3.22 2.68 15.44
CA GLN A 53 3.03 2.79 16.89
C GLN A 53 4.25 2.38 17.70
N ASP A 54 5.05 1.43 17.21
CA ASP A 54 6.26 0.96 17.91
C ASP A 54 7.41 1.97 17.80
N LEU A 55 7.40 2.83 16.80
CA LEU A 55 8.41 3.85 16.57
C LEU A 55 8.22 5.13 17.41
N VAL A 56 7.20 5.17 18.28
CA VAL A 56 6.90 6.32 19.12
C VAL A 56 6.70 5.92 20.58
N LEU A 57 6.90 6.90 21.47
CA LEU A 57 6.65 6.70 22.91
C LEU A 57 5.15 6.34 23.16
N PRO A 58 4.84 5.54 24.19
CA PRO A 58 3.48 5.06 24.46
C PRO A 58 2.41 6.17 24.50
N ARG A 59 2.75 7.33 25.05
CA ARG A 59 1.84 8.49 25.13
C ARG A 59 1.57 9.17 23.79
N MET A 60 2.36 8.89 22.75
CA MET A 60 2.25 9.51 21.42
C MET A 60 1.67 8.54 20.37
N ARG A 61 1.34 7.31 20.73
CA ARG A 61 0.86 6.27 19.80
C ARG A 61 -0.42 6.68 19.06
N GLY A 62 -1.37 7.31 19.76
CA GLY A 62 -2.59 7.80 19.16
C GLY A 62 -2.34 8.85 18.07
N THR A 63 -1.49 9.85 18.36
CA THR A 63 -1.13 10.90 17.40
C THR A 63 -0.38 10.33 16.19
N ALA A 64 0.55 9.39 16.42
CA ALA A 64 1.28 8.73 15.34
C ALA A 64 0.36 7.92 14.41
N THR A 65 -0.59 7.18 15.00
CA THR A 65 -1.60 6.45 14.23
C THR A 65 -2.50 7.39 13.42
N ALA A 66 -2.96 8.48 14.03
CA ALA A 66 -3.77 9.49 13.33
C ALA A 66 -2.98 10.13 12.17
N ALA A 67 -1.72 10.49 12.36
CA ALA A 67 -0.86 11.03 11.32
C ALA A 67 -0.61 10.02 10.19
N PHE A 68 -0.40 8.74 10.53
CA PHE A 68 -0.26 7.66 9.55
C PHE A 68 -1.51 7.51 8.68
N PHE A 69 -2.70 7.44 9.29
CA PHE A 69 -3.95 7.32 8.53
C PHE A 69 -4.28 8.60 7.76
N LEU A 70 -3.99 9.77 8.30
CA LEU A 70 -4.16 11.02 7.56
C LEU A 70 -3.29 11.04 6.31
N GLY A 71 -2.00 10.68 6.43
CA GLY A 71 -1.08 10.60 5.28
C GLY A 71 -1.52 9.58 4.25
N THR A 72 -1.86 8.35 4.67
CA THR A 72 -2.32 7.30 3.75
C THR A 72 -3.64 7.66 3.07
N THR A 73 -4.56 8.32 3.76
CA THR A 73 -5.85 8.74 3.20
C THR A 73 -5.66 9.90 2.22
N LEU A 74 -4.95 10.95 2.60
CA LEU A 74 -4.74 12.11 1.72
C LEU A 74 -3.94 11.74 0.49
N VAL A 75 -2.82 11.03 0.66
CA VAL A 75 -1.97 10.66 -0.48
C VAL A 75 -2.57 9.48 -1.25
N GLY A 76 -2.96 8.40 -0.58
CA GLY A 76 -3.44 7.19 -1.23
C GLY A 76 -4.78 7.37 -1.93
N LEU A 77 -5.80 7.91 -1.24
CA LEU A 77 -7.13 8.07 -1.82
C LEU A 77 -7.25 9.26 -2.78
N SER A 78 -6.42 10.30 -2.63
CA SER A 78 -6.46 11.43 -3.56
C SER A 78 -5.68 11.15 -4.84
N PHE A 79 -4.44 10.67 -4.71
CA PHE A 79 -3.59 10.41 -5.87
C PHE A 79 -3.89 9.09 -6.59
N GLY A 80 -4.26 8.04 -5.86
CA GLY A 80 -4.52 6.71 -6.43
C GLY A 80 -5.57 6.73 -7.54
N PRO A 81 -6.83 7.07 -7.24
CA PRO A 81 -7.90 7.14 -8.24
C PRO A 81 -7.64 8.17 -9.35
N TYR A 82 -7.03 9.31 -9.00
CA TYR A 82 -6.69 10.34 -9.99
C TYR A 82 -5.69 9.82 -11.04
N MET A 83 -4.61 9.17 -10.61
CA MET A 83 -3.62 8.60 -11.53
C MET A 83 -4.21 7.47 -12.37
N VAL A 84 -5.01 6.60 -11.77
CA VAL A 84 -5.73 5.53 -12.50
C VAL A 84 -6.65 6.13 -13.57
N GLY A 85 -7.41 7.17 -13.23
CA GLY A 85 -8.30 7.86 -14.15
C GLY A 85 -7.53 8.47 -15.32
N GLN A 86 -6.47 9.21 -15.07
CA GLN A 86 -5.63 9.83 -16.12
C GLN A 86 -5.04 8.79 -17.08
N ILE A 87 -4.52 7.67 -16.54
CA ILE A 87 -3.94 6.62 -17.40
C ILE A 87 -5.04 5.88 -18.15
N SER A 88 -6.20 5.65 -17.54
CA SER A 88 -7.37 5.08 -18.19
C SER A 88 -7.82 5.93 -19.37
N ASP A 89 -7.88 7.25 -19.22
CA ASP A 89 -8.27 8.18 -20.28
C ASP A 89 -7.26 8.22 -21.42
N LEU A 90 -5.96 8.15 -21.11
CA LEU A 90 -4.88 8.11 -22.10
C LEU A 90 -4.84 6.79 -22.88
N ALA A 91 -5.22 5.68 -22.24
CA ALA A 91 -5.29 4.35 -22.86
C ALA A 91 -6.65 4.09 -23.55
N GLY A 92 -7.60 5.00 -23.39
CA GLY A 92 -8.96 4.87 -23.90
C GLY A 92 -9.05 4.92 -25.41
N THR A 93 -10.16 4.42 -25.93
CA THR A 93 -10.52 4.45 -27.36
C THR A 93 -11.75 5.32 -27.57
N VAL A 94 -11.92 5.82 -28.79
CA VAL A 94 -13.13 6.56 -29.16
C VAL A 94 -14.17 5.58 -29.68
N ILE A 95 -15.30 5.45 -28.98
CA ILE A 95 -16.46 4.63 -29.37
C ILE A 95 -17.63 5.58 -29.60
N ASP A 96 -18.24 5.52 -30.78
CA ASP A 96 -19.36 6.38 -31.18
C ASP A 96 -19.10 7.90 -31.01
N GLY A 97 -17.85 8.34 -31.27
CA GLY A 97 -17.46 9.74 -31.14
C GLY A 97 -17.28 10.23 -29.70
N LYS A 98 -17.35 9.33 -28.70
CA LYS A 98 -17.10 9.64 -27.29
C LYS A 98 -15.82 8.95 -26.81
N PRO A 99 -14.95 9.66 -26.07
CA PRO A 99 -13.81 9.02 -25.45
C PRO A 99 -14.27 8.07 -24.34
N VAL A 100 -13.87 6.81 -24.43
CA VAL A 100 -14.14 5.79 -23.41
C VAL A 100 -12.80 5.34 -22.85
N GLY A 101 -12.58 5.62 -21.56
CA GLY A 101 -11.35 5.23 -20.86
C GLY A 101 -11.25 3.73 -20.69
N ASP A 102 -10.04 3.17 -20.75
CA ASP A 102 -9.75 1.78 -20.43
C ASP A 102 -9.32 1.67 -18.95
N LEU A 103 -10.30 1.52 -18.06
CA LEU A 103 -10.09 1.40 -16.62
C LEU A 103 -9.20 0.17 -16.27
N ARG A 104 -9.28 -0.89 -17.07
CA ARG A 104 -8.47 -2.10 -16.88
C ARG A 104 -6.98 -1.77 -17.02
N THR A 105 -6.59 -1.08 -18.07
CA THR A 105 -5.22 -0.61 -18.28
C THR A 105 -4.81 0.39 -17.20
N GLY A 106 -5.71 1.30 -16.79
CA GLY A 106 -5.47 2.23 -15.69
C GLY A 106 -5.12 1.50 -14.37
N ILE A 107 -5.85 0.47 -14.00
CA ILE A 107 -5.59 -0.30 -12.77
C ILE A 107 -4.33 -1.15 -12.90
N LEU A 108 -4.10 -1.80 -14.03
CA LEU A 108 -2.90 -2.60 -14.26
C LEU A 108 -1.62 -1.74 -14.21
N SER A 109 -1.70 -0.47 -14.56
CA SER A 109 -0.56 0.45 -14.46
C SER A 109 -0.07 0.65 -13.01
N LEU A 110 -0.93 0.46 -12.01
CA LEU A 110 -0.53 0.50 -10.60
C LEU A 110 0.51 -0.56 -10.24
N ILE A 111 0.56 -1.68 -10.98
CA ILE A 111 1.61 -2.69 -10.81
C ILE A 111 2.99 -2.08 -11.08
N GLY A 112 3.09 -1.09 -11.97
CA GLY A 112 4.33 -0.35 -12.23
C GLY A 112 4.84 0.47 -11.04
N VAL A 113 3.98 0.79 -10.06
CA VAL A 113 4.37 1.48 -8.82
C VAL A 113 4.91 0.51 -7.77
N ALA A 114 4.61 -0.79 -7.89
CA ALA A 114 5.03 -1.81 -6.93
C ALA A 114 6.57 -1.89 -6.74
N PRO A 115 7.43 -1.77 -7.77
CA PRO A 115 8.88 -1.75 -7.59
C PRO A 115 9.36 -0.58 -6.73
N ILE A 116 8.74 0.60 -6.87
CA ILE A 116 9.09 1.79 -6.07
C ILE A 116 8.70 1.55 -4.61
N ALA A 117 7.50 1.06 -4.37
CA ALA A 117 7.04 0.70 -3.03
C ALA A 117 7.94 -0.37 -2.39
N LEU A 118 8.35 -1.39 -3.14
CA LEU A 118 9.28 -2.43 -2.70
C LEU A 118 10.64 -1.86 -2.33
N ALA A 119 11.21 -0.98 -3.15
CA ALA A 119 12.50 -0.34 -2.87
C ALA A 119 12.45 0.45 -1.55
N LEU A 120 11.38 1.23 -1.32
CA LEU A 120 11.16 1.97 -0.08
C LEU A 120 10.97 1.04 1.13
N LEU A 121 10.27 -0.08 0.96
CA LEU A 121 10.09 -1.07 2.02
C LEU A 121 11.38 -1.81 2.37
N ILE A 122 12.22 -2.13 1.38
CA ILE A 122 13.55 -2.71 1.61
C ILE A 122 14.43 -1.71 2.35
N TYR A 123 14.38 -0.43 1.98
CA TYR A 123 15.07 0.62 2.72
C TYR A 123 14.57 0.72 4.17
N ALA A 124 13.27 0.72 4.39
CA ALA A 124 12.67 0.71 5.72
C ALA A 124 13.07 -0.54 6.53
N TYR A 125 13.14 -1.71 5.89
CA TYR A 125 13.59 -2.94 6.54
C TYR A 125 14.99 -2.83 7.15
N ARG A 126 15.88 -2.07 6.51
CA ARG A 126 17.24 -1.85 6.99
C ARG A 126 17.34 -0.79 8.07
N THR A 127 16.47 0.23 8.04
CA THR A 127 16.56 1.41 8.92
C THR A 127 15.70 1.32 10.18
N VAL A 128 14.55 0.66 10.12
CA VAL A 128 13.61 0.55 11.26
C VAL A 128 14.24 -0.13 12.50
N PRO A 129 15.00 -1.24 12.40
CA PRO A 129 15.62 -1.84 13.59
C PRO A 129 16.58 -0.91 14.32
N GLN A 130 17.28 -0.04 13.58
CA GLN A 130 18.18 0.96 14.18
C GLN A 130 17.39 2.05 14.91
N ALA A 131 16.27 2.49 14.35
CA ALA A 131 15.40 3.45 14.97
C ALA A 131 14.73 2.90 16.25
N GLU A 132 14.30 1.65 16.25
CA GLU A 132 13.75 0.97 17.43
C GLU A 132 14.79 0.92 18.58
N ALA A 133 16.05 0.59 18.28
CA ALA A 133 17.13 0.55 19.27
C ALA A 133 17.36 1.93 19.90
N THR A 134 17.41 2.99 19.08
CA THR A 134 17.60 4.36 19.56
C THR A 134 16.46 4.84 20.47
N ILE A 135 15.22 4.43 20.18
CA ILE A 135 14.04 4.78 21.00
C ILE A 135 14.10 4.06 22.35
N ALA A 136 14.50 2.78 22.35
CA ALA A 136 14.68 2.01 23.57
C ALA A 136 15.74 2.61 24.49
N GLU A 137 16.88 3.05 23.94
CA GLU A 137 17.94 3.75 24.69
C GLU A 137 17.45 5.06 25.27
N ARG A 138 16.72 5.88 24.50
CA ARG A 138 16.13 7.15 24.99
C ARG A 138 15.09 6.92 26.08
N ALA A 139 14.29 5.88 25.97
CA ALA A 139 13.31 5.51 26.99
C ALA A 139 14.00 5.08 28.30
N ALA A 140 15.09 4.33 28.21
CA ALA A 140 15.89 3.92 29.38
C ALA A 140 16.57 5.11 30.05
N SER A 141 17.16 6.04 29.28
CA SER A 141 17.81 7.23 29.82
C SER A 141 16.84 8.25 30.44
N ALA A 142 15.57 8.23 30.04
CA ALA A 142 14.53 9.10 30.62
C ALA A 142 13.90 8.52 31.91
N ALA A 143 14.18 7.25 32.20
CA ALA A 143 13.70 6.55 33.41
C ALA A 143 14.75 6.51 34.53
N ALA A 144 16.00 6.86 34.23
CA ALA A 144 17.11 6.97 35.18
C ALA A 144 17.24 8.39 35.72
#